data_5c68bf188d9bc02c9a83155b0e6f7938
#
_entry.id   5c68bf188d9bc02c9a83155b0e6f7938
#
_cell.length_a   1.000
_cell.length_b   1.000
_cell.length_c   1.000
_cell.angle_alpha   90.00
_cell.angle_beta   90.00
_cell.angle_gamma   90.00
#
_symmetry.space_group_name_H-M   'P 1'
#
loop_
_entity.id
_entity.type
_entity.pdbx_description
1 polymer ?
#
loop_
_entity_poly.entity_id
_entity_poly.type
_entity_poly.pdbx_seq_one_letter_code
_entity_poly.pdbx_strand_id
1 'polypeptide(L)'
;MRAARFRVFRCTTAAIVAALPLCATPSAHAVSPPPIDNSRLPQPAPPSPPQPTVQREICALPSMTLGAGRTTAASQLTGLDLPQVWQLTRGSGQRVAVIDTGVSSHPRLPATTAGGDYVFTGDGTQDCDGHGTAVAGIIAAAPDPNHADSFSGVAPEVGLISIRQSSTKFGPVADPATAGFGDVDTMARAVRTAADRGASVINISSVACIRVGSPLDDRALGAALSYVVDVKNAVVVAAAGNTGAGQCPDQQPEATWDSATVVVSPAWYDDYVLTVASVNAHGEPSSFTLAGPWVDVAAPGEAVISLSSSGDGLVNALGGPQGPTPLSGTSYAAPVVSGLAALIRSRFPKLTARQVMQRIKATAHHPPGGWDPRVGAGLVDVLAAVSTDAPVSSVAPPPRAAVPRPAPIPAPPDHSARNTAFTGATLCAGVLVAVLAAVALRRRLPRSG
;
A
#
# COMPACT_ATOMS: atom_id res chain seq x y z
N MET A 1 -66.85 37.70 9.42
CA MET A 1 -65.38 37.76 9.52
C MET A 1 -64.67 36.51 10.12
N ARG A 2 -65.33 35.33 10.17
CA ARG A 2 -64.76 34.07 10.74
C ARG A 2 -64.36 33.02 9.70
N ALA A 3 -64.64 33.18 8.42
CA ALA A 3 -64.35 32.20 7.38
C ALA A 3 -63.01 32.40 6.66
N ALA A 4 -62.36 33.57 6.79
CA ALA A 4 -61.13 33.88 6.12
C ALA A 4 -59.85 33.40 6.89
N ARG A 5 -59.95 33.15 8.23
CA ARG A 5 -58.82 32.72 9.05
C ARG A 5 -58.51 31.22 8.96
N PHE A 6 -59.44 30.39 8.52
CA PHE A 6 -59.26 28.92 8.44
C PHE A 6 -58.60 28.45 7.14
N ARG A 7 -58.58 29.26 6.08
CA ARG A 7 -57.93 28.89 4.81
C ARG A 7 -56.45 29.21 4.76
N VAL A 8 -55.99 30.19 5.55
CA VAL A 8 -54.56 30.55 5.63
C VAL A 8 -53.78 29.52 6.42
N PHE A 9 -54.39 28.87 7.43
CA PHE A 9 -53.70 27.88 8.26
C PHE A 9 -53.53 26.50 7.59
N ARG A 10 -54.30 26.17 6.55
CA ARG A 10 -54.14 24.92 5.78
C ARG A 10 -53.10 24.99 4.65
N CYS A 11 -52.78 26.19 4.18
CA CYS A 11 -51.71 26.35 3.18
C CYS A 11 -50.31 26.41 3.77
N THR A 12 -50.16 26.82 5.03
CA THR A 12 -48.85 26.88 5.68
C THR A 12 -48.34 25.50 6.18
N THR A 13 -49.24 24.59 6.53
CA THR A 13 -48.86 23.21 6.91
C THR A 13 -48.47 22.34 5.72
N ALA A 14 -49.01 22.57 4.55
CA ALA A 14 -48.63 21.84 3.33
C ALA A 14 -47.25 22.25 2.78
N ALA A 15 -46.82 23.51 3.05
CA ALA A 15 -45.52 23.99 2.60
C ALA A 15 -44.32 23.51 3.47
N ILE A 16 -44.59 23.15 4.74
CA ILE A 16 -43.52 22.68 5.66
C ILE A 16 -43.22 21.21 5.44
N VAL A 17 -44.12 20.39 4.95
CA VAL A 17 -43.90 18.96 4.67
C VAL A 17 -43.13 18.74 3.34
N ALA A 18 -43.14 19.71 2.42
CA ALA A 18 -42.41 19.62 1.15
C ALA A 18 -40.93 20.07 1.23
N ALA A 19 -40.45 20.56 2.38
CA ALA A 19 -39.11 21.06 2.59
C ALA A 19 -38.24 20.15 3.50
N LEU A 20 -38.59 18.87 3.65
CA LEU A 20 -37.63 17.89 4.15
C LEU A 20 -36.54 17.71 3.06
N PRO A 21 -35.30 18.19 3.28
CA PRO A 21 -34.22 17.83 2.38
C PRO A 21 -34.14 16.30 2.43
N LEU A 22 -34.31 15.65 1.29
CA LEU A 22 -33.72 14.33 1.10
C LEU A 22 -32.24 14.51 1.42
N CYS A 23 -31.84 14.16 2.63
CA CYS A 23 -30.45 13.87 2.93
C CYS A 23 -30.11 12.68 2.04
N ALA A 24 -29.66 12.96 0.81
CA ALA A 24 -28.92 12.00 0.02
C ALA A 24 -27.72 11.67 0.89
N THR A 25 -27.79 10.55 1.61
CA THR A 25 -26.60 9.95 2.19
C THR A 25 -25.63 9.79 1.02
N PRO A 26 -24.40 10.34 1.09
CA PRO A 26 -23.43 10.08 0.05
C PRO A 26 -23.35 8.56 -0.08
N SER A 27 -23.56 8.04 -1.27
CA SER A 27 -23.34 6.63 -1.55
C SER A 27 -21.91 6.34 -1.16
N ALA A 28 -21.70 5.51 -0.16
CA ALA A 28 -20.37 4.97 0.13
C ALA A 28 -19.96 4.21 -1.12
N HIS A 29 -19.03 4.76 -1.89
CA HIS A 29 -18.44 4.04 -3.01
C HIS A 29 -17.39 3.13 -2.44
N ALA A 30 -17.54 1.81 -2.66
CA ALA A 30 -16.51 0.84 -2.35
C ALA A 30 -15.19 1.28 -2.98
N VAL A 31 -14.13 1.26 -2.18
CA VAL A 31 -12.78 1.51 -2.67
C VAL A 31 -12.35 0.32 -3.52
N SER A 32 -11.80 0.57 -4.69
CA SER A 32 -11.23 -0.49 -5.54
C SER A 32 -10.05 0.08 -6.32
N PRO A 33 -9.01 -0.74 -6.58
CA PRO A 33 -7.94 -0.31 -7.46
C PRO A 33 -8.48 -0.04 -8.87
N PRO A 34 -7.82 0.81 -9.65
CA PRO A 34 -8.15 0.97 -11.07
C PRO A 34 -8.12 -0.38 -11.80
N PRO A 35 -8.99 -0.60 -12.80
CA PRO A 35 -8.89 -1.77 -13.67
C PRO A 35 -7.52 -1.85 -14.33
N ILE A 36 -7.01 -3.08 -14.50
CA ILE A 36 -5.73 -3.29 -15.18
C ILE A 36 -5.82 -2.83 -16.64
N ASP A 37 -4.94 -1.91 -16.99
CA ASP A 37 -4.76 -1.41 -18.35
C ASP A 37 -3.35 -1.74 -18.84
N ASN A 38 -3.22 -2.84 -19.57
CA ASN A 38 -1.92 -3.31 -20.08
C ASN A 38 -1.25 -2.33 -21.06
N SER A 39 -1.99 -1.36 -21.62
CA SER A 39 -1.41 -0.32 -22.45
C SER A 39 -0.55 0.67 -21.65
N ARG A 40 -0.74 0.70 -20.33
CA ARG A 40 0.03 1.51 -19.38
C ARG A 40 1.31 0.83 -18.88
N LEU A 41 1.56 -0.43 -19.26
CA LEU A 41 2.78 -1.12 -18.87
C LEU A 41 4.02 -0.30 -19.27
N PRO A 42 4.91 0.08 -18.32
CA PRO A 42 6.11 0.84 -18.65
C PRO A 42 6.94 0.14 -19.72
N GLN A 43 7.44 0.88 -20.70
CA GLN A 43 8.35 0.32 -21.69
C GLN A 43 9.69 -0.03 -21.03
N PRO A 44 10.39 -1.10 -21.49
CA PRO A 44 11.74 -1.39 -21.03
C PRO A 44 12.66 -0.19 -21.27
N ALA A 45 13.32 0.27 -20.22
CA ALA A 45 14.28 1.37 -20.31
C ALA A 45 15.38 1.18 -19.26
N PRO A 46 16.59 1.69 -19.49
CA PRO A 46 17.60 1.74 -18.46
C PRO A 46 17.09 2.49 -17.22
N PRO A 47 17.28 1.95 -16.01
CA PRO A 47 16.91 2.63 -14.78
C PRO A 47 17.59 3.99 -14.67
N SER A 48 16.81 5.02 -14.41
CA SER A 48 17.31 6.38 -14.18
C SER A 48 16.27 7.20 -13.44
N PRO A 49 16.66 8.22 -12.65
CA PRO A 49 15.72 9.14 -12.05
C PRO A 49 14.96 9.93 -13.15
N PRO A 50 13.67 10.20 -12.96
CA PRO A 50 12.86 10.94 -13.95
C PRO A 50 13.26 12.41 -14.06
N GLN A 51 13.97 12.94 -13.09
CA GLN A 51 14.50 14.30 -13.03
C GLN A 51 15.81 14.34 -12.23
N PRO A 52 16.66 15.35 -12.41
CA PRO A 52 17.87 15.50 -11.62
C PRO A 52 17.58 15.60 -10.13
N THR A 53 18.31 14.84 -9.33
CA THR A 53 18.22 14.83 -7.86
C THR A 53 19.56 15.19 -7.24
N VAL A 54 19.53 15.55 -5.97
CA VAL A 54 20.72 15.85 -5.17
C VAL A 54 20.54 15.26 -3.77
N GLN A 55 21.62 14.78 -3.19
CA GLN A 55 21.63 14.40 -1.78
C GLN A 55 21.49 15.65 -0.91
N ARG A 56 20.52 15.65 0.00
CA ARG A 56 20.18 16.78 0.89
C ARG A 56 20.55 16.53 2.33
N GLU A 57 20.59 15.27 2.73
CA GLU A 57 20.90 14.86 4.09
C GLU A 57 22.08 13.88 4.08
N ILE A 58 22.80 13.85 5.19
CA ILE A 58 23.83 12.80 5.43
C ILE A 58 23.14 11.44 5.47
N CYS A 59 23.86 10.41 5.07
CA CYS A 59 23.36 9.04 5.14
C CYS A 59 23.07 8.64 6.58
N ALA A 60 22.08 7.78 6.76
CA ALA A 60 21.70 7.24 8.04
C ALA A 60 22.87 6.52 8.72
N LEU A 61 22.96 6.66 10.04
CA LEU A 61 24.00 6.01 10.84
C LEU A 61 23.39 4.75 11.49
N PRO A 62 23.70 3.55 10.99
CA PRO A 62 23.27 2.31 11.62
C PRO A 62 23.86 2.20 13.03
N SER A 63 23.07 1.71 13.96
CA SER A 63 23.54 1.44 15.32
C SER A 63 22.94 0.14 15.86
N MET A 64 23.66 -0.48 16.81
CA MET A 64 23.19 -1.63 17.55
C MET A 64 23.06 -1.25 19.02
N THR A 65 21.81 -1.14 19.47
CA THR A 65 21.52 -0.82 20.88
C THR A 65 21.15 -2.12 21.60
N LEU A 66 22.00 -2.56 22.51
CA LEU A 66 21.71 -3.69 23.38
C LEU A 66 20.93 -3.21 24.60
N GLY A 67 19.85 -3.92 24.95
CA GLY A 67 19.13 -3.69 26.20
C GLY A 67 20.04 -3.99 27.39
N ALA A 68 19.87 -3.26 28.51
CA ALA A 68 20.66 -3.42 29.72
C ALA A 68 20.68 -4.90 30.17
N GLY A 69 21.88 -5.48 30.30
CA GLY A 69 22.10 -6.86 30.74
C GLY A 69 22.00 -7.95 29.66
N ARG A 70 21.86 -7.62 28.38
CA ARG A 70 21.88 -8.59 27.28
C ARG A 70 23.18 -8.53 26.51
N THR A 71 23.84 -9.68 26.37
CA THR A 71 25.02 -9.86 25.51
C THR A 71 24.65 -10.14 24.05
N THR A 72 23.44 -10.67 23.81
CA THR A 72 22.87 -10.93 22.48
C THR A 72 21.41 -10.54 22.49
N ALA A 73 20.94 -9.86 21.44
CA ALA A 73 19.51 -9.61 21.25
C ALA A 73 18.89 -10.79 20.48
N ALA A 74 17.74 -11.28 20.96
CA ALA A 74 16.97 -12.27 20.21
C ALA A 74 16.41 -11.64 18.93
N SER A 75 16.63 -12.29 17.78
CA SER A 75 16.06 -11.86 16.52
C SER A 75 14.54 -12.03 16.51
N GLN A 76 13.80 -11.11 15.88
CA GLN A 76 12.38 -11.24 15.58
C GLN A 76 12.04 -12.51 14.79
N LEU A 77 13.01 -13.14 14.16
CA LEU A 77 12.86 -14.37 13.37
C LEU A 77 12.95 -15.64 14.21
N THR A 78 13.25 -15.56 15.51
CA THR A 78 13.49 -16.72 16.39
C THR A 78 12.30 -17.68 16.43
N GLY A 79 11.06 -17.18 16.34
CA GLY A 79 9.84 -18.01 16.37
C GLY A 79 9.46 -18.67 15.03
N LEU A 80 10.28 -18.56 14.00
CA LEU A 80 9.96 -19.07 12.65
C LEU A 80 10.51 -20.47 12.34
N ASP A 81 11.09 -21.17 13.31
CA ASP A 81 11.67 -22.51 13.17
C ASP A 81 12.61 -22.69 11.99
N LEU A 82 13.34 -21.64 11.62
CA LEU A 82 14.23 -21.62 10.46
C LEU A 82 15.21 -22.78 10.38
N PRO A 83 15.83 -23.29 11.48
CA PRO A 83 16.70 -24.46 11.41
C PRO A 83 15.99 -25.72 10.87
N GLN A 84 14.69 -25.93 11.17
CA GLN A 84 13.90 -27.04 10.64
C GLN A 84 13.52 -26.78 9.17
N VAL A 85 13.12 -25.57 8.85
CA VAL A 85 12.82 -25.12 7.47
C VAL A 85 14.01 -25.36 6.55
N TRP A 86 15.24 -25.06 6.99
CA TRP A 86 16.45 -25.21 6.20
C TRP A 86 16.90 -26.66 5.96
N GLN A 87 16.34 -27.62 6.67
CA GLN A 87 16.50 -29.02 6.31
C GLN A 87 15.71 -29.39 5.06
N LEU A 88 14.67 -28.61 4.71
CA LEU A 88 13.82 -28.81 3.54
C LEU A 88 14.26 -27.94 2.35
N THR A 89 14.55 -26.68 2.60
CA THR A 89 14.94 -25.70 1.59
C THR A 89 15.57 -24.46 2.23
N ARG A 90 16.52 -23.84 1.51
CA ARG A 90 17.18 -22.58 1.90
C ARG A 90 16.99 -21.46 0.87
N GLY A 91 16.17 -21.72 -0.18
CA GLY A 91 15.84 -20.76 -1.23
C GLY A 91 16.74 -20.85 -2.47
N SER A 92 17.62 -21.86 -2.58
CA SER A 92 18.53 -22.03 -3.73
C SER A 92 17.77 -21.95 -5.06
N GLY A 93 18.42 -21.29 -6.05
CA GLY A 93 17.88 -21.11 -7.38
C GLY A 93 16.84 -20.00 -7.52
N GLN A 94 16.43 -19.36 -6.42
CA GLN A 94 15.49 -18.23 -6.47
C GLN A 94 16.24 -16.89 -6.45
N ARG A 95 15.61 -15.86 -7.02
CA ARG A 95 16.12 -14.49 -7.06
C ARG A 95 15.05 -13.55 -6.49
N VAL A 96 15.42 -12.83 -5.43
CA VAL A 96 14.54 -11.85 -4.80
C VAL A 96 14.99 -10.45 -5.17
N ALA A 97 14.12 -9.68 -5.81
CA ALA A 97 14.35 -8.26 -6.04
C ALA A 97 13.91 -7.46 -4.81
N VAL A 98 14.80 -6.62 -4.31
CA VAL A 98 14.52 -5.64 -3.25
C VAL A 98 14.35 -4.28 -3.92
N ILE A 99 13.11 -3.80 -4.02
CA ILE A 99 12.78 -2.45 -4.50
C ILE A 99 12.62 -1.56 -3.27
N ASP A 100 13.66 -0.76 -2.98
CA ASP A 100 13.79 -0.05 -1.72
C ASP A 100 14.75 1.15 -1.86
N THR A 101 15.50 1.47 -0.82
CA THR A 101 16.49 2.56 -0.78
C THR A 101 17.87 2.16 -1.32
N GLY A 102 18.00 0.97 -1.92
CA GLY A 102 19.23 0.34 -2.34
C GLY A 102 19.63 -0.78 -1.37
N VAL A 103 20.67 -1.54 -1.73
CA VAL A 103 21.28 -2.56 -0.86
C VAL A 103 22.80 -2.41 -0.90
N SER A 104 23.38 -1.98 0.20
CA SER A 104 24.84 -1.91 0.35
C SER A 104 25.47 -3.31 0.43
N SER A 105 26.70 -3.43 -0.04
CA SER A 105 27.46 -4.67 0.10
C SER A 105 27.68 -5.01 1.58
N HIS A 106 27.47 -6.27 1.93
CA HIS A 106 27.70 -6.79 3.28
C HIS A 106 28.26 -8.23 3.20
N PRO A 107 29.24 -8.63 4.04
CA PRO A 107 29.85 -9.97 3.97
C PRO A 107 28.87 -11.13 4.12
N ARG A 108 27.77 -10.91 4.82
CA ARG A 108 26.72 -11.93 5.06
C ARG A 108 25.59 -11.88 4.03
N LEU A 109 25.64 -11.00 3.04
CA LEU A 109 24.72 -11.02 1.90
C LEU A 109 25.35 -11.80 0.73
N PRO A 110 24.54 -12.47 -0.10
CA PRO A 110 25.01 -13.01 -1.37
C PRO A 110 25.47 -11.88 -2.28
N ALA A 111 26.28 -12.21 -3.30
CA ALA A 111 26.62 -11.24 -4.34
C ALA A 111 25.34 -10.64 -4.94
N THR A 112 25.12 -9.36 -4.65
CA THR A 112 23.88 -8.67 -5.05
C THR A 112 24.02 -8.17 -6.48
N THR A 113 23.06 -8.52 -7.33
CA THR A 113 22.98 -8.02 -8.71
C THR A 113 22.49 -6.57 -8.71
N ALA A 114 23.22 -5.69 -9.36
CA ALA A 114 22.78 -4.32 -9.60
C ALA A 114 21.52 -4.30 -10.48
N GLY A 115 20.41 -3.83 -9.92
CA GLY A 115 19.10 -3.74 -10.55
C GLY A 115 18.80 -2.38 -11.18
N GLY A 116 19.51 -1.34 -10.73
CA GLY A 116 19.40 0.02 -11.21
C GLY A 116 18.97 1.03 -10.14
N ASP A 117 19.11 2.30 -10.48
CA ASP A 117 18.86 3.43 -9.58
C ASP A 117 17.87 4.41 -10.21
N TYR A 118 16.73 4.61 -9.56
CA TYR A 118 15.69 5.58 -9.94
C TYR A 118 15.75 6.85 -9.08
N VAL A 119 16.73 6.93 -8.17
CA VAL A 119 16.92 8.07 -7.26
C VAL A 119 18.05 8.97 -7.69
N PHE A 120 19.19 8.37 -8.10
CA PHE A 120 20.39 9.11 -8.46
C PHE A 120 21.17 8.40 -9.58
N THR A 121 22.41 8.81 -9.82
CA THR A 121 23.31 8.20 -10.81
C THR A 121 24.06 7.01 -10.22
N GLY A 122 23.37 5.92 -9.97
CA GLY A 122 23.95 4.71 -9.39
C GLY A 122 23.46 3.46 -10.11
N ASP A 123 23.73 2.32 -9.51
CA ASP A 123 23.32 1.00 -10.00
C ASP A 123 22.37 0.26 -9.06
N GLY A 124 21.98 0.91 -7.96
CA GLY A 124 21.11 0.37 -6.92
C GLY A 124 21.83 -0.31 -5.76
N THR A 125 23.15 -0.46 -5.81
CA THR A 125 23.93 -1.14 -4.75
C THR A 125 24.46 -0.18 -3.68
N GLN A 126 23.91 1.02 -3.59
CA GLN A 126 24.20 2.03 -2.59
C GLN A 126 22.95 2.34 -1.77
N ASP A 127 23.06 2.25 -0.47
CA ASP A 127 21.95 2.48 0.48
C ASP A 127 22.33 3.56 1.49
N CYS A 128 21.97 4.80 1.19
CA CYS A 128 22.21 5.95 2.07
C CYS A 128 21.20 6.02 3.24
N ASP A 129 20.06 5.40 3.09
CA ASP A 129 18.98 5.38 4.09
C ASP A 129 19.16 4.23 5.10
N GLY A 130 19.86 3.15 4.73
CA GLY A 130 20.08 1.96 5.55
C GLY A 130 18.92 0.99 5.61
N HIS A 131 17.78 1.37 5.02
CA HIS A 131 16.54 0.60 5.10
C HIS A 131 16.56 -0.64 4.18
N GLY A 132 16.92 -0.48 2.91
CA GLY A 132 16.92 -1.58 1.95
C GLY A 132 17.97 -2.65 2.27
N THR A 133 19.11 -2.29 2.88
CA THR A 133 20.10 -3.27 3.35
C THR A 133 19.56 -4.08 4.52
N ALA A 134 18.84 -3.45 5.46
CA ALA A 134 18.19 -4.16 6.54
C ALA A 134 17.10 -5.10 6.00
N VAL A 135 16.31 -4.68 5.03
CA VAL A 135 15.30 -5.50 4.32
C VAL A 135 15.98 -6.71 3.64
N ALA A 136 17.09 -6.49 2.91
CA ALA A 136 17.86 -7.55 2.27
C ALA A 136 18.42 -8.55 3.29
N GLY A 137 18.88 -8.07 4.45
CA GLY A 137 19.35 -8.91 5.55
C GLY A 137 18.27 -9.85 6.08
N ILE A 138 17.04 -9.38 6.28
CA ILE A 138 15.91 -10.24 6.71
C ILE A 138 15.63 -11.32 5.67
N ILE A 139 15.75 -11.00 4.38
CA ILE A 139 15.52 -11.99 3.32
C ILE A 139 16.66 -13.02 3.27
N ALA A 140 17.92 -12.58 3.22
CA ALA A 140 19.01 -13.37 2.65
C ALA A 140 20.31 -13.41 3.47
N ALA A 141 20.35 -12.86 4.69
CA ALA A 141 21.56 -12.90 5.48
C ALA A 141 22.01 -14.34 5.74
N ALA A 142 23.27 -14.67 5.42
CA ALA A 142 23.88 -15.91 5.86
C ALA A 142 24.02 -15.92 7.40
N PRO A 143 23.93 -17.08 8.06
CA PRO A 143 24.30 -17.21 9.47
C PRO A 143 25.73 -16.71 9.70
N ASP A 144 25.99 -16.18 10.91
CA ASP A 144 27.34 -15.77 11.25
C ASP A 144 28.29 -16.98 11.26
N PRO A 145 29.37 -16.99 10.45
CA PRO A 145 30.31 -18.10 10.38
C PRO A 145 31.03 -18.33 11.72
N ASN A 146 31.18 -17.33 12.56
CA ASN A 146 31.83 -17.40 13.86
C ASN A 146 30.87 -17.68 15.02
N HIS A 147 29.57 -17.78 14.73
CA HIS A 147 28.51 -17.96 15.74
C HIS A 147 28.52 -16.89 16.86
N ALA A 148 28.97 -15.69 16.56
CA ALA A 148 28.98 -14.57 17.50
C ALA A 148 27.57 -14.00 17.73
N ASP A 149 26.65 -14.19 16.77
CA ASP A 149 25.24 -13.89 16.89
C ASP A 149 24.36 -15.03 16.34
N SER A 150 23.06 -14.97 16.60
CA SER A 150 22.08 -15.94 16.12
C SER A 150 21.25 -15.42 14.95
N PHE A 151 21.54 -14.25 14.42
CA PHE A 151 20.79 -13.67 13.32
C PHE A 151 21.12 -14.37 11.99
N SER A 152 20.08 -14.55 11.18
CA SER A 152 20.19 -14.96 9.77
C SER A 152 18.93 -14.52 9.04
N GLY A 153 18.99 -14.41 7.73
CA GLY A 153 17.80 -14.19 6.90
C GLY A 153 16.95 -15.45 6.76
N VAL A 154 15.73 -15.29 6.27
CA VAL A 154 14.76 -16.37 6.08
C VAL A 154 15.22 -17.37 5.02
N ALA A 155 15.76 -16.89 3.91
CA ALA A 155 16.17 -17.68 2.75
C ALA A 155 17.64 -17.39 2.35
N PRO A 156 18.65 -17.91 3.10
CA PRO A 156 20.04 -17.48 2.99
C PRO A 156 20.74 -17.92 1.70
N GLU A 157 20.12 -18.72 0.83
CA GLU A 157 20.70 -19.17 -0.43
C GLU A 157 20.04 -18.57 -1.67
N VAL A 158 19.19 -17.54 -1.51
CA VAL A 158 18.65 -16.80 -2.65
C VAL A 158 19.69 -15.85 -3.26
N GLY A 159 19.57 -15.57 -4.55
CA GLY A 159 20.23 -14.42 -5.15
C GLY A 159 19.42 -13.14 -4.91
N LEU A 160 20.11 -12.00 -4.77
CA LEU A 160 19.50 -10.70 -4.63
C LEU A 160 19.64 -9.85 -5.89
N ILE A 161 18.59 -9.05 -6.17
CA ILE A 161 18.63 -7.96 -7.15
C ILE A 161 18.29 -6.68 -6.37
N SER A 162 19.19 -5.71 -6.32
CA SER A 162 18.94 -4.43 -5.66
C SER A 162 18.46 -3.38 -6.65
N ILE A 163 17.31 -2.76 -6.37
CA ILE A 163 16.77 -1.64 -7.14
C ILE A 163 16.51 -0.49 -6.17
N ARG A 164 17.26 0.59 -6.33
CA ARG A 164 17.03 1.82 -5.57
C ARG A 164 15.90 2.60 -6.21
N GLN A 165 14.73 2.63 -5.56
CA GLN A 165 13.55 3.29 -6.08
C GLN A 165 13.18 4.54 -5.26
N SER A 166 13.55 4.59 -3.98
CA SER A 166 13.24 5.69 -3.08
C SER A 166 14.40 6.05 -2.19
N SER A 167 14.37 7.23 -1.62
CA SER A 167 15.30 7.68 -0.56
C SER A 167 14.70 8.87 0.17
N THR A 168 14.87 8.91 1.49
CA THR A 168 14.57 10.09 2.31
C THR A 168 15.70 11.11 2.30
N LYS A 169 16.89 10.74 1.81
CA LYS A 169 18.12 11.54 1.83
C LYS A 169 18.35 12.34 0.55
N PHE A 170 17.58 12.05 -0.50
CA PHE A 170 17.67 12.72 -1.80
C PHE A 170 16.38 13.49 -2.10
N GLY A 171 16.47 14.53 -2.91
CA GLY A 171 15.32 15.30 -3.37
C GLY A 171 15.56 15.92 -4.73
N PRO A 172 14.50 16.38 -5.42
CA PRO A 172 14.60 17.03 -6.73
C PRO A 172 15.48 18.30 -6.68
N VAL A 173 16.34 18.48 -7.67
CA VAL A 173 17.14 19.72 -7.78
C VAL A 173 16.24 20.94 -7.95
N ALA A 174 15.17 20.80 -8.74
CA ALA A 174 14.26 21.90 -9.09
C ALA A 174 13.33 22.31 -7.94
N ASP A 175 13.12 21.45 -6.93
CA ASP A 175 12.26 21.74 -5.78
C ASP A 175 12.99 21.50 -4.45
N PRO A 176 13.66 22.52 -3.91
CA PRO A 176 14.38 22.42 -2.64
C PRO A 176 13.49 22.15 -1.43
N ALA A 177 12.21 22.40 -1.49
CA ALA A 177 11.28 22.19 -0.38
C ALA A 177 10.80 20.75 -0.26
N THR A 178 10.85 19.97 -1.35
CA THR A 178 10.47 18.56 -1.32
C THR A 178 11.57 17.72 -0.67
N ALA A 179 11.23 17.10 0.45
CA ALA A 179 12.05 16.11 1.13
C ALA A 179 11.69 14.71 0.62
N GLY A 180 12.72 13.91 0.38
CA GLY A 180 12.55 12.56 -0.14
C GLY A 180 12.36 12.49 -1.65
N PHE A 181 12.53 11.29 -2.19
CA PHE A 181 12.37 10.95 -3.60
C PHE A 181 11.81 9.54 -3.76
N GLY A 182 10.91 9.37 -4.71
CA GLY A 182 10.21 8.14 -5.05
C GLY A 182 8.73 8.39 -5.27
N ASP A 183 8.17 7.78 -6.30
CA ASP A 183 6.76 7.90 -6.66
C ASP A 183 6.22 6.58 -7.26
N VAL A 184 4.92 6.54 -7.54
CA VAL A 184 4.27 5.34 -8.11
C VAL A 184 4.69 5.05 -9.54
N ASP A 185 5.13 6.04 -10.32
CA ASP A 185 5.60 5.85 -11.69
C ASP A 185 6.99 5.22 -11.71
N THR A 186 7.91 5.67 -10.85
CA THR A 186 9.22 5.04 -10.67
C THR A 186 9.07 3.63 -10.08
N MET A 187 8.11 3.41 -9.18
CA MET A 187 7.77 2.09 -8.66
C MET A 187 7.30 1.16 -9.80
N ALA A 188 6.42 1.60 -10.68
CA ALA A 188 5.97 0.81 -11.83
C ALA A 188 7.13 0.37 -12.73
N ARG A 189 8.08 1.28 -13.01
CA ARG A 189 9.30 0.98 -13.78
C ARG A 189 10.22 0.04 -13.03
N ALA A 190 10.40 0.20 -11.73
CA ALA A 190 11.22 -0.67 -10.89
C ALA A 190 10.65 -2.10 -10.84
N VAL A 191 9.33 -2.25 -10.68
CA VAL A 191 8.62 -3.54 -10.73
C VAL A 191 8.82 -4.23 -12.08
N ARG A 192 8.65 -3.48 -13.20
CA ARG A 192 8.92 -4.00 -14.55
C ARG A 192 10.38 -4.45 -14.68
N THR A 193 11.32 -3.63 -14.23
CA THR A 193 12.76 -3.93 -14.31
C THR A 193 13.13 -5.17 -13.50
N ALA A 194 12.60 -5.33 -12.27
CA ALA A 194 12.80 -6.51 -11.44
C ALA A 194 12.36 -7.79 -12.16
N ALA A 195 11.18 -7.76 -12.76
CA ALA A 195 10.63 -8.88 -13.51
C ALA A 195 11.45 -9.24 -14.75
N ASP A 196 11.89 -8.25 -15.52
CA ASP A 196 12.71 -8.44 -16.72
C ASP A 196 14.14 -8.89 -16.40
N ARG A 197 14.64 -8.60 -15.19
CA ARG A 197 15.90 -9.15 -14.65
C ARG A 197 15.76 -10.55 -14.08
N GLY A 198 14.57 -11.17 -14.17
CA GLY A 198 14.31 -12.54 -13.76
C GLY A 198 14.17 -12.74 -12.26
N ALA A 199 13.64 -11.75 -11.55
CA ALA A 199 13.21 -11.95 -10.17
C ALA A 199 12.07 -12.97 -10.12
N SER A 200 12.15 -13.94 -9.22
CA SER A 200 11.07 -14.88 -8.93
C SER A 200 10.18 -14.41 -7.78
N VAL A 201 10.70 -13.49 -6.96
CA VAL A 201 9.98 -12.77 -5.90
C VAL A 201 10.41 -11.31 -5.95
N ILE A 202 9.47 -10.39 -5.75
CA ILE A 202 9.72 -8.94 -5.67
C ILE A 202 9.22 -8.47 -4.30
N ASN A 203 10.13 -7.91 -3.50
CA ASN A 203 9.82 -7.26 -2.23
C ASN A 203 9.68 -5.76 -2.43
N ILE A 204 8.55 -5.20 -1.98
CA ILE A 204 8.25 -3.76 -1.99
C ILE A 204 7.96 -3.34 -0.55
N SER A 205 8.92 -2.69 0.09
CA SER A 205 8.75 -2.21 1.47
C SER A 205 8.32 -0.74 1.56
N SER A 206 8.27 -0.03 0.42
CA SER A 206 7.78 1.34 0.31
C SER A 206 6.37 1.37 -0.26
N VAL A 207 5.48 2.17 0.33
CA VAL A 207 4.08 2.29 -0.09
C VAL A 207 3.64 3.74 -0.17
N ALA A 208 2.68 4.03 -1.04
CA ALA A 208 1.98 5.30 -1.10
C ALA A 208 0.63 5.18 -0.41
N CYS A 209 0.44 5.93 0.68
CA CYS A 209 -0.81 5.97 1.45
C CYS A 209 -1.56 7.26 1.13
N ILE A 210 -2.77 7.16 0.63
CA ILE A 210 -3.54 8.30 0.15
C ILE A 210 -4.97 8.21 0.70
N ARG A 211 -5.53 9.35 1.14
CA ARG A 211 -6.95 9.40 1.52
C ARG A 211 -7.82 9.12 0.31
N VAL A 212 -8.87 8.34 0.51
CA VAL A 212 -9.89 8.08 -0.52
C VAL A 212 -10.43 9.40 -1.07
N GLY A 213 -10.52 9.49 -2.40
CA GLY A 213 -10.93 10.72 -3.09
C GLY A 213 -9.79 11.69 -3.43
N SER A 214 -8.58 11.47 -2.93
CA SER A 214 -7.39 12.20 -3.40
C SER A 214 -6.90 11.63 -4.73
N PRO A 215 -6.33 12.45 -5.62
CA PRO A 215 -5.86 11.97 -6.91
C PRO A 215 -4.67 11.00 -6.75
N LEU A 216 -4.80 9.83 -7.34
CA LEU A 216 -3.73 8.85 -7.51
C LEU A 216 -3.89 8.21 -8.89
N ASP A 217 -2.89 8.30 -9.73
CA ASP A 217 -2.82 7.53 -10.99
C ASP A 217 -1.70 6.49 -10.89
N ASP A 218 -2.03 5.31 -10.41
CA ASP A 218 -1.11 4.17 -10.31
C ASP A 218 -1.42 3.04 -11.31
N ARG A 219 -2.15 3.35 -12.39
CA ARG A 219 -2.51 2.38 -13.44
C ARG A 219 -1.29 1.75 -14.11
N ALA A 220 -0.19 2.50 -14.26
CA ALA A 220 1.07 1.96 -14.76
C ALA A 220 1.64 0.91 -13.80
N LEU A 221 1.52 1.13 -12.48
CA LEU A 221 1.92 0.16 -11.47
C LEU A 221 1.01 -1.07 -11.51
N GLY A 222 -0.32 -0.90 -11.61
CA GLY A 222 -1.24 -2.02 -11.78
C GLY A 222 -0.91 -2.89 -13.00
N ALA A 223 -0.59 -2.28 -14.14
CA ALA A 223 -0.15 -3.00 -15.35
C ALA A 223 1.18 -3.75 -15.12
N ALA A 224 2.14 -3.15 -14.40
CA ALA A 224 3.42 -3.80 -14.09
C ALA A 224 3.22 -4.99 -13.14
N LEU A 225 2.34 -4.87 -12.13
CA LEU A 225 2.00 -5.96 -11.21
C LEU A 225 1.35 -7.14 -11.93
N SER A 226 0.37 -6.88 -12.81
CA SER A 226 -0.24 -7.92 -13.65
C SER A 226 0.81 -8.61 -14.54
N TYR A 227 1.69 -7.84 -15.16
CA TYR A 227 2.79 -8.39 -15.96
C TYR A 227 3.71 -9.31 -15.14
N VAL A 228 4.07 -8.91 -13.91
CA VAL A 228 4.91 -9.72 -13.02
C VAL A 228 4.23 -11.06 -12.70
N VAL A 229 2.98 -11.02 -12.29
CA VAL A 229 2.27 -12.21 -11.79
C VAL A 229 1.82 -13.12 -12.93
N ASP A 230 1.18 -12.55 -13.96
CA ASP A 230 0.51 -13.33 -14.98
C ASP A 230 1.44 -13.70 -16.16
N VAL A 231 2.46 -12.87 -16.46
CA VAL A 231 3.38 -13.11 -17.58
C VAL A 231 4.71 -13.67 -17.12
N LYS A 232 5.29 -13.11 -16.06
CA LYS A 232 6.60 -13.54 -15.55
C LYS A 232 6.52 -14.60 -14.46
N ASN A 233 5.32 -14.88 -13.97
CA ASN A 233 5.08 -15.86 -12.91
C ASN A 233 5.93 -15.61 -11.66
N ALA A 234 6.10 -14.34 -11.25
CA ALA A 234 6.83 -13.94 -10.05
C ALA A 234 5.87 -13.45 -8.95
N VAL A 235 6.21 -13.71 -7.69
CA VAL A 235 5.42 -13.28 -6.53
C VAL A 235 5.77 -11.84 -6.18
N VAL A 236 4.76 -11.02 -5.93
CA VAL A 236 4.95 -9.66 -5.40
C VAL A 236 4.50 -9.62 -3.96
N VAL A 237 5.37 -9.15 -3.08
CA VAL A 237 5.10 -8.98 -1.64
C VAL A 237 5.26 -7.51 -1.31
N ALA A 238 4.28 -6.92 -0.63
CA ALA A 238 4.35 -5.53 -0.22
C ALA A 238 3.99 -5.33 1.26
N ALA A 239 4.51 -4.25 1.84
CA ALA A 239 4.14 -3.80 3.18
C ALA A 239 2.69 -3.27 3.20
N ALA A 240 1.98 -3.47 4.32
CA ALA A 240 0.62 -2.96 4.50
C ALA A 240 0.57 -1.43 4.73
N GLY A 241 1.70 -0.83 5.14
CA GLY A 241 1.79 0.57 5.54
C GLY A 241 1.79 0.74 7.06
N ASN A 242 2.29 1.89 7.51
CA ASN A 242 2.39 2.21 8.93
C ASN A 242 1.62 3.48 9.25
N THR A 243 0.82 3.46 10.31
CA THR A 243 0.12 4.64 10.83
C THR A 243 1.00 5.41 11.84
N GLY A 244 0.64 6.65 12.12
CA GLY A 244 1.33 7.51 13.09
C GLY A 244 2.59 8.19 12.53
N ALA A 245 3.15 9.12 13.29
CA ALA A 245 4.41 9.84 13.02
C ALA A 245 4.58 10.40 11.59
N GLY A 246 3.48 10.84 10.95
CA GLY A 246 3.52 11.46 9.63
C GLY A 246 3.65 10.50 8.44
N GLN A 247 3.45 9.20 8.68
CA GLN A 247 3.39 8.18 7.64
C GLN A 247 1.98 8.09 7.01
N CYS A 248 1.37 6.90 7.00
CA CYS A 248 0.01 6.77 6.47
C CYS A 248 -1.02 7.47 7.35
N PRO A 249 -2.09 8.07 6.77
CA PRO A 249 -3.23 8.53 7.55
C PRO A 249 -3.87 7.38 8.33
N ASP A 250 -4.45 7.68 9.50
CA ASP A 250 -5.14 6.68 10.30
C ASP A 250 -6.38 6.13 9.59
N GLN A 251 -6.63 4.85 9.80
CA GLN A 251 -7.77 4.10 9.30
C GLN A 251 -8.37 3.25 10.41
N GLN A 252 -9.69 3.01 10.34
CA GLN A 252 -10.36 2.17 11.32
C GLN A 252 -9.84 0.72 11.25
N PRO A 253 -9.65 0.07 12.42
CA PRO A 253 -9.13 -1.31 12.46
C PRO A 253 -9.99 -2.34 11.73
N GLU A 254 -11.30 -2.09 11.60
CA GLU A 254 -12.29 -2.95 10.94
C GLU A 254 -12.57 -2.53 9.49
N ALA A 255 -11.64 -1.80 8.86
CA ALA A 255 -11.83 -1.28 7.50
C ALA A 255 -12.12 -2.41 6.49
N THR A 256 -13.20 -2.21 5.73
CA THR A 256 -13.60 -3.03 4.60
C THR A 256 -13.45 -2.25 3.30
N TRP A 257 -13.67 -2.90 2.15
CA TRP A 257 -13.67 -2.21 0.86
C TRP A 257 -14.70 -1.07 0.79
N ASP A 258 -15.82 -1.18 1.54
CA ASP A 258 -16.88 -0.18 1.58
C ASP A 258 -16.63 0.95 2.60
N SER A 259 -15.75 0.73 3.58
CA SER A 259 -15.51 1.66 4.69
C SER A 259 -14.10 2.21 4.78
N ALA A 260 -13.17 1.73 3.94
CA ALA A 260 -11.80 2.22 3.91
C ALA A 260 -11.75 3.72 3.59
N THR A 261 -10.96 4.47 4.36
CA THR A 261 -10.76 5.92 4.22
C THR A 261 -9.38 6.25 3.65
N VAL A 262 -8.50 5.27 3.61
CA VAL A 262 -7.14 5.34 3.06
C VAL A 262 -6.97 4.20 2.07
N VAL A 263 -6.32 4.46 0.96
CA VAL A 263 -5.83 3.44 0.02
C VAL A 263 -4.32 3.36 0.11
N VAL A 264 -3.79 2.15 -0.09
CA VAL A 264 -2.35 1.87 -0.04
C VAL A 264 -1.92 1.24 -1.36
N SER A 265 -1.14 1.96 -2.14
CA SER A 265 -0.54 1.44 -3.37
C SER A 265 0.89 0.94 -3.07
N PRO A 266 1.27 -0.29 -3.48
CA PRO A 266 0.57 -1.22 -4.37
C PRO A 266 -0.40 -2.19 -3.68
N ALA A 267 -0.51 -2.20 -2.35
CA ALA A 267 -1.24 -3.19 -1.55
C ALA A 267 -2.70 -3.41 -2.02
N TRP A 268 -3.41 -2.36 -2.41
CA TRP A 268 -4.81 -2.47 -2.84
C TRP A 268 -5.03 -3.26 -4.15
N TYR A 269 -3.95 -3.56 -4.91
CA TYR A 269 -3.99 -4.50 -6.03
C TYR A 269 -3.96 -5.96 -5.54
N ASP A 270 -4.87 -6.31 -4.65
CA ASP A 270 -4.99 -7.54 -3.89
C ASP A 270 -4.91 -8.83 -4.74
N ASP A 271 -5.33 -8.79 -6.01
CA ASP A 271 -5.19 -9.92 -6.94
C ASP A 271 -3.74 -10.21 -7.35
N TYR A 272 -2.82 -9.26 -7.18
CA TYR A 272 -1.45 -9.30 -7.68
C TYR A 272 -0.39 -9.16 -6.59
N VAL A 273 -0.76 -8.67 -5.43
CA VAL A 273 0.16 -8.36 -4.34
C VAL A 273 -0.21 -9.16 -3.10
N LEU A 274 0.77 -9.82 -2.50
CA LEU A 274 0.65 -10.41 -1.16
C LEU A 274 1.03 -9.34 -0.13
N THR A 275 0.04 -8.76 0.52
CA THR A 275 0.21 -7.65 1.45
C THR A 275 0.47 -8.13 2.87
N VAL A 276 1.49 -7.59 3.51
CA VAL A 276 2.01 -8.06 4.80
C VAL A 276 1.85 -7.00 5.89
N ALA A 277 1.10 -7.34 6.91
CA ALA A 277 0.99 -6.59 8.16
C ALA A 277 2.12 -6.95 9.13
N SER A 278 2.31 -6.12 10.17
CA SER A 278 3.28 -6.36 11.23
C SER A 278 2.62 -6.90 12.49
N VAL A 279 3.29 -7.85 13.14
CA VAL A 279 2.97 -8.31 14.49
C VAL A 279 4.17 -8.13 15.42
N ASN A 280 3.87 -8.04 16.73
CA ASN A 280 4.85 -8.03 17.80
C ASN A 280 5.34 -9.46 18.13
N ALA A 281 6.22 -9.59 19.12
CA ALA A 281 6.78 -10.89 19.56
C ALA A 281 5.72 -11.87 20.13
N HIS A 282 4.52 -11.40 20.45
CA HIS A 282 3.41 -12.23 20.95
C HIS A 282 2.42 -12.65 19.84
N GLY A 283 2.69 -12.23 18.58
CA GLY A 283 1.79 -12.48 17.44
C GLY A 283 0.58 -11.53 17.39
N GLU A 284 0.56 -10.48 18.22
CA GLU A 284 -0.49 -9.46 18.21
C GLU A 284 -0.20 -8.41 17.12
N PRO A 285 -1.23 -7.84 16.48
CA PRO A 285 -1.03 -6.76 15.49
C PRO A 285 -0.23 -5.60 16.09
N SER A 286 0.82 -5.17 15.42
CA SER A 286 1.59 -3.98 15.81
C SER A 286 0.68 -2.75 15.81
N SER A 287 0.85 -1.87 16.79
CA SER A 287 0.01 -0.67 16.95
C SER A 287 0.07 0.29 15.75
N PHE A 288 1.14 0.23 14.99
CA PHE A 288 1.35 1.04 13.79
C PHE A 288 0.87 0.36 12.50
N THR A 289 0.50 -0.92 12.52
CA THR A 289 0.10 -1.62 11.29
C THR A 289 -1.17 -1.00 10.72
N LEU A 290 -1.14 -0.61 9.46
CA LEU A 290 -2.31 -0.06 8.79
C LEU A 290 -3.26 -1.19 8.41
N ALA A 291 -4.46 -1.16 8.98
CA ALA A 291 -5.50 -2.11 8.64
C ALA A 291 -6.06 -1.86 7.24
N GLY A 292 -6.49 -2.90 6.56
CA GLY A 292 -7.15 -2.75 5.27
C GLY A 292 -7.69 -4.06 4.71
N PRO A 293 -8.69 -4.00 3.82
CA PRO A 293 -9.30 -5.19 3.23
C PRO A 293 -8.35 -5.96 2.29
N TRP A 294 -7.23 -5.37 1.94
CA TRP A 294 -6.15 -5.93 1.13
C TRP A 294 -5.05 -6.63 1.92
N VAL A 295 -5.12 -6.65 3.26
CA VAL A 295 -4.11 -7.34 4.07
C VAL A 295 -4.30 -8.84 3.96
N ASP A 296 -3.24 -9.54 3.51
CA ASP A 296 -3.28 -10.98 3.27
C ASP A 296 -2.78 -11.82 4.44
N VAL A 297 -1.63 -11.43 5.01
CA VAL A 297 -0.96 -12.14 6.11
C VAL A 297 -0.19 -11.17 7.00
N ALA A 298 0.34 -11.67 8.10
CA ALA A 298 1.21 -10.91 8.99
C ALA A 298 2.53 -11.64 9.25
N ALA A 299 3.56 -10.87 9.57
CA ALA A 299 4.86 -11.38 9.97
C ALA A 299 5.50 -10.47 11.03
N PRO A 300 6.53 -10.93 11.77
CA PRO A 300 7.19 -10.12 12.77
C PRO A 300 7.86 -8.88 12.15
N GLY A 301 7.54 -7.69 12.67
CA GLY A 301 8.07 -6.41 12.18
C GLY A 301 8.38 -5.40 13.29
N GLU A 302 8.46 -5.85 14.56
CA GLU A 302 8.87 -5.03 15.70
C GLU A 302 10.22 -5.45 16.26
N ALA A 303 10.94 -4.51 16.86
CA ALA A 303 12.24 -4.72 17.49
C ALA A 303 13.21 -5.50 16.57
N VAL A 304 13.26 -5.08 15.31
CA VAL A 304 13.95 -5.77 14.23
C VAL A 304 15.45 -5.68 14.40
N ILE A 305 16.12 -6.81 14.16
CA ILE A 305 17.58 -6.89 14.00
C ILE A 305 17.85 -7.31 12.56
N SER A 306 18.83 -6.67 11.92
CA SER A 306 19.26 -7.03 10.58
C SER A 306 20.70 -6.61 10.32
N LEU A 307 21.11 -6.62 9.04
CA LEU A 307 22.46 -6.24 8.62
C LEU A 307 22.61 -4.73 8.48
N SER A 308 23.75 -4.20 8.88
CA SER A 308 24.12 -2.80 8.76
C SER A 308 24.40 -2.42 7.29
N SER A 309 23.98 -1.23 6.88
CA SER A 309 24.36 -0.64 5.57
C SER A 309 25.79 -0.09 5.55
N SER A 310 26.44 -0.03 6.71
CA SER A 310 27.84 0.38 6.85
C SER A 310 28.60 -0.62 7.73
N GLY A 311 29.75 -1.09 7.25
CA GLY A 311 30.53 -2.13 7.90
C GLY A 311 29.93 -3.54 7.76
N ASP A 312 30.30 -4.44 8.65
CA ASP A 312 30.01 -5.88 8.64
C ASP A 312 29.13 -6.34 9.83
N GLY A 313 28.60 -5.40 10.60
CA GLY A 313 27.85 -5.64 11.82
C GLY A 313 26.33 -5.75 11.63
N LEU A 314 25.65 -5.92 12.76
CA LEU A 314 24.20 -5.87 12.84
C LEU A 314 23.68 -4.44 13.12
N VAL A 315 22.41 -4.23 12.84
CA VAL A 315 21.68 -2.99 13.13
C VAL A 315 20.32 -3.32 13.74
N ASN A 316 19.91 -2.52 14.73
CA ASN A 316 18.54 -2.53 15.24
C ASN A 316 17.96 -1.11 15.40
N ALA A 317 18.74 -0.09 15.07
CA ALA A 317 18.28 1.30 15.07
C ALA A 317 19.03 2.10 14.00
N LEU A 318 18.35 3.08 13.41
CA LEU A 318 18.94 4.06 12.49
C LEU A 318 19.01 5.42 13.16
N GLY A 319 20.18 6.06 13.09
CA GLY A 319 20.42 7.39 13.61
C GLY A 319 19.75 8.46 12.76
N GLY A 320 19.10 9.42 13.43
CA GLY A 320 18.50 10.61 12.85
C GLY A 320 18.76 11.84 13.73
N PRO A 321 18.24 13.02 13.37
CA PRO A 321 18.44 14.26 14.12
C PRO A 321 17.94 14.20 15.58
N GLN A 322 17.01 13.29 15.89
CA GLN A 322 16.43 13.09 17.21
C GLN A 322 17.04 11.91 17.99
N GLY A 323 18.10 11.30 17.46
CA GLY A 323 18.74 10.12 18.02
C GLY A 323 18.38 8.82 17.28
N PRO A 324 18.89 7.67 17.78
CA PRO A 324 18.62 6.37 17.15
C PRO A 324 17.16 5.96 17.28
N THR A 325 16.50 5.62 16.17
CA THR A 325 15.15 5.10 16.12
C THR A 325 15.21 3.58 15.91
N PRO A 326 14.58 2.77 16.79
CA PRO A 326 14.52 1.32 16.60
C PRO A 326 13.88 0.91 15.28
N LEU A 327 14.38 -0.16 14.66
CA LEU A 327 13.79 -0.70 13.45
C LEU A 327 12.47 -1.37 13.78
N SER A 328 11.37 -0.80 13.27
CA SER A 328 10.02 -1.36 13.39
C SER A 328 9.17 -0.86 12.21
N GLY A 329 8.34 -1.72 11.65
CA GLY A 329 7.48 -1.37 10.52
C GLY A 329 7.00 -2.59 9.74
N THR A 330 5.89 -2.44 9.04
CA THR A 330 5.41 -3.43 8.06
C THR A 330 6.43 -3.65 6.93
N SER A 331 7.30 -2.65 6.69
CA SER A 331 8.41 -2.73 5.75
C SER A 331 9.48 -3.78 6.13
N TYR A 332 9.55 -4.17 7.40
CA TYR A 332 10.42 -5.25 7.90
C TYR A 332 9.67 -6.59 8.05
N ALA A 333 8.34 -6.58 8.07
CA ALA A 333 7.53 -7.79 8.01
C ALA A 333 7.45 -8.35 6.58
N ALA A 334 7.31 -7.51 5.56
CA ALA A 334 7.25 -7.91 4.16
C ALA A 334 8.45 -8.78 3.70
N PRO A 335 9.71 -8.48 4.04
CA PRO A 335 10.85 -9.31 3.66
C PRO A 335 10.84 -10.71 4.28
N VAL A 336 10.22 -10.91 5.44
CA VAL A 336 10.02 -12.26 6.01
C VAL A 336 9.19 -13.12 5.06
N VAL A 337 8.10 -12.55 4.55
CA VAL A 337 7.19 -13.22 3.60
C VAL A 337 7.82 -13.36 2.22
N SER A 338 8.66 -12.40 1.81
CA SER A 338 9.44 -12.52 0.56
C SER A 338 10.44 -13.67 0.62
N GLY A 339 11.12 -13.84 1.76
CA GLY A 339 11.97 -15.00 2.01
C GLY A 339 11.17 -16.31 1.99
N LEU A 340 10.02 -16.35 2.67
CA LEU A 340 9.12 -17.50 2.65
C LEU A 340 8.64 -17.85 1.23
N ALA A 341 8.25 -16.86 0.43
CA ALA A 341 7.86 -17.10 -0.96
C ALA A 341 9.01 -17.71 -1.77
N ALA A 342 10.24 -17.27 -1.55
CA ALA A 342 11.42 -17.85 -2.20
C ALA A 342 11.70 -19.28 -1.72
N LEU A 343 11.54 -19.58 -0.43
CA LEU A 343 11.64 -20.95 0.10
C LEU A 343 10.62 -21.87 -0.57
N ILE A 344 9.35 -21.47 -0.66
CA ILE A 344 8.27 -22.24 -1.30
C ILE A 344 8.62 -22.47 -2.78
N ARG A 345 9.04 -21.45 -3.52
CA ARG A 345 9.39 -21.58 -4.92
C ARG A 345 10.59 -22.51 -5.16
N SER A 346 11.56 -22.50 -4.26
CA SER A 346 12.70 -23.43 -4.30
C SER A 346 12.25 -24.87 -4.05
N ARG A 347 11.38 -25.10 -3.07
CA ARG A 347 10.88 -26.43 -2.69
C ARG A 347 9.87 -26.98 -3.69
N PHE A 348 9.00 -26.11 -4.24
CA PHE A 348 7.90 -26.44 -5.13
C PHE A 348 7.95 -25.66 -6.44
N PRO A 349 8.93 -25.89 -7.32
CA PRO A 349 9.20 -25.05 -8.49
C PRO A 349 8.09 -25.05 -9.55
N LYS A 350 7.11 -25.95 -9.45
CA LYS A 350 5.97 -26.02 -10.36
C LYS A 350 4.81 -25.12 -9.96
N LEU A 351 4.83 -24.57 -8.74
CA LEU A 351 3.75 -23.66 -8.30
C LEU A 351 3.83 -22.34 -9.04
N THR A 352 2.68 -21.86 -9.47
CA THR A 352 2.54 -20.50 -10.03
C THR A 352 2.66 -19.46 -8.90
N ALA A 353 2.92 -18.19 -9.27
CA ALA A 353 2.97 -17.11 -8.31
C ALA A 353 1.69 -17.04 -7.44
N ARG A 354 0.51 -17.14 -8.07
CA ARG A 354 -0.78 -17.16 -7.36
C ARG A 354 -0.92 -18.35 -6.42
N GLN A 355 -0.43 -19.53 -6.80
CA GLN A 355 -0.44 -20.71 -5.93
C GLN A 355 0.51 -20.56 -4.74
N VAL A 356 1.66 -19.91 -4.93
CA VAL A 356 2.57 -19.57 -3.82
C VAL A 356 1.90 -18.60 -2.84
N MET A 357 1.30 -17.51 -3.32
CA MET A 357 0.56 -16.57 -2.49
C MET A 357 -0.58 -17.24 -1.73
N GLN A 358 -1.39 -18.06 -2.42
CA GLN A 358 -2.47 -18.82 -1.80
C GLN A 358 -1.97 -19.81 -0.74
N ARG A 359 -0.82 -20.46 -0.99
CA ARG A 359 -0.21 -21.38 -0.03
C ARG A 359 0.19 -20.67 1.24
N ILE A 360 0.83 -19.50 1.14
CA ILE A 360 1.21 -18.69 2.30
C ILE A 360 -0.02 -18.33 3.14
N LYS A 361 -1.10 -17.89 2.50
CA LYS A 361 -2.37 -17.59 3.17
C LYS A 361 -2.99 -18.81 3.83
N ALA A 362 -3.03 -19.93 3.13
CA ALA A 362 -3.69 -21.15 3.61
C ALA A 362 -2.96 -21.85 4.76
N THR A 363 -1.66 -21.63 4.92
CA THR A 363 -0.86 -22.24 6.01
C THR A 363 -0.62 -21.29 7.19
N ALA A 364 -1.09 -20.06 7.13
CA ALA A 364 -0.95 -19.10 8.22
C ALA A 364 -1.75 -19.54 9.47
N HIS A 365 -1.35 -19.03 10.63
CA HIS A 365 -2.12 -19.18 11.88
C HIS A 365 -3.34 -18.27 11.86
N HIS A 366 -4.48 -18.82 11.46
CA HIS A 366 -5.70 -18.04 11.23
C HIS A 366 -6.28 -17.42 12.50
N PRO A 367 -6.73 -16.16 12.47
CA PRO A 367 -7.51 -15.57 13.54
C PRO A 367 -8.88 -16.28 13.65
N PRO A 368 -9.60 -16.16 14.78
CA PRO A 368 -10.88 -16.87 15.01
C PRO A 368 -11.92 -16.70 13.90
N GLY A 369 -11.93 -15.55 13.20
CA GLY A 369 -12.82 -15.28 12.06
C GLY A 369 -12.29 -15.79 10.71
N GLY A 370 -11.12 -16.45 10.68
CA GLY A 370 -10.43 -16.86 9.45
C GLY A 370 -9.65 -15.75 8.77
N TRP A 371 -10.04 -14.48 8.95
CA TRP A 371 -9.40 -13.30 8.41
C TRP A 371 -9.70 -12.05 9.27
N ASP A 372 -8.75 -11.13 9.38
CA ASP A 372 -8.86 -9.85 10.12
C ASP A 372 -8.13 -8.74 9.33
N PRO A 373 -8.66 -7.51 9.21
CA PRO A 373 -8.04 -6.43 8.43
C PRO A 373 -6.64 -6.02 8.89
N ARG A 374 -6.23 -6.37 10.11
CA ARG A 374 -4.92 -6.02 10.69
C ARG A 374 -3.86 -7.09 10.50
N VAL A 375 -4.26 -8.36 10.25
CA VAL A 375 -3.34 -9.48 10.13
C VAL A 375 -3.64 -10.39 8.95
N GLY A 376 -4.67 -10.10 8.18
CA GLY A 376 -5.10 -10.94 7.04
C GLY A 376 -5.52 -12.33 7.50
N ALA A 377 -5.04 -13.36 6.80
CA ALA A 377 -5.20 -14.76 7.18
C ALA A 377 -4.38 -15.14 8.45
N GLY A 378 -3.63 -14.21 9.01
CA GLY A 378 -2.88 -14.40 10.26
C GLY A 378 -1.36 -14.43 10.11
N LEU A 379 -0.70 -14.78 11.20
CA LEU A 379 0.77 -14.90 11.25
C LEU A 379 1.24 -16.06 10.35
N VAL A 380 2.22 -15.81 9.50
CA VAL A 380 2.78 -16.82 8.61
C VAL A 380 3.41 -17.98 9.38
N ASP A 381 3.12 -19.22 8.96
CA ASP A 381 3.78 -20.43 9.41
C ASP A 381 4.78 -20.89 8.33
N VAL A 382 6.05 -20.57 8.54
CA VAL A 382 7.10 -20.83 7.55
C VAL A 382 7.32 -22.34 7.38
N LEU A 383 7.28 -23.10 8.48
CA LEU A 383 7.50 -24.53 8.45
C LEU A 383 6.33 -25.27 7.78
N ALA A 384 5.09 -24.95 8.15
CA ALA A 384 3.92 -25.54 7.51
C ALA A 384 3.88 -25.26 6.00
N ALA A 385 4.25 -24.03 5.59
CA ALA A 385 4.25 -23.64 4.19
C ALA A 385 5.24 -24.42 3.32
N VAL A 386 6.35 -24.95 3.87
CA VAL A 386 7.34 -25.73 3.13
C VAL A 386 7.26 -27.24 3.39
N SER A 387 6.54 -27.71 4.43
CA SER A 387 6.54 -29.11 4.87
C SER A 387 5.58 -30.00 4.13
N THR A 388 4.42 -29.51 3.70
CA THR A 388 3.36 -30.33 3.12
C THR A 388 3.46 -30.39 1.61
N ASP A 389 3.46 -31.61 1.04
CA ASP A 389 3.35 -31.83 -0.41
C ASP A 389 1.88 -31.81 -0.89
N ALA A 390 0.91 -31.66 0.00
CA ALA A 390 -0.49 -31.60 -0.35
C ALA A 390 -0.75 -30.40 -1.27
N PRO A 391 -1.49 -30.59 -2.39
CA PRO A 391 -1.96 -29.48 -3.18
C PRO A 391 -2.78 -28.58 -2.27
N VAL A 392 -2.52 -27.28 -2.30
CA VAL A 392 -3.37 -26.29 -1.62
C VAL A 392 -4.75 -26.46 -2.20
N SER A 393 -5.67 -27.07 -1.46
CA SER A 393 -7.08 -27.02 -1.79
C SER A 393 -7.41 -25.56 -1.98
N SER A 394 -7.87 -25.18 -3.17
CA SER A 394 -8.35 -23.84 -3.40
C SER A 394 -9.51 -23.60 -2.43
N VAL A 395 -9.21 -23.06 -1.25
CA VAL A 395 -10.23 -22.35 -0.49
C VAL A 395 -10.61 -21.21 -1.42
N ALA A 396 -11.78 -21.36 -2.04
CA ALA A 396 -12.30 -20.30 -2.89
C ALA A 396 -12.24 -19.04 -2.03
N PRO A 397 -11.61 -17.96 -2.50
CA PRO A 397 -11.67 -16.69 -1.80
C PRO A 397 -13.14 -16.44 -1.48
N PRO A 398 -13.47 -15.87 -0.30
CA PRO A 398 -14.85 -15.51 0.00
C PRO A 398 -15.39 -14.79 -1.24
N PRO A 399 -16.61 -15.13 -1.70
CA PRO A 399 -17.14 -14.57 -2.93
C PRO A 399 -17.01 -13.05 -2.82
N ARG A 400 -16.14 -12.45 -3.64
CA ARG A 400 -16.12 -11.00 -3.78
C ARG A 400 -17.56 -10.64 -4.05
N ALA A 401 -18.13 -9.76 -3.20
CA ALA A 401 -19.36 -9.10 -3.57
C ALA A 401 -19.16 -8.64 -5.02
N ALA A 402 -19.97 -9.15 -5.94
CA ALA A 402 -19.78 -8.89 -7.37
C ALA A 402 -19.56 -7.39 -7.50
N VAL A 403 -18.38 -6.98 -8.01
CA VAL A 403 -18.09 -5.57 -8.23
C VAL A 403 -19.28 -5.07 -9.04
N PRO A 404 -20.15 -4.19 -8.48
CA PRO A 404 -21.26 -3.68 -9.24
C PRO A 404 -20.65 -3.12 -10.52
N ARG A 405 -21.11 -3.59 -11.70
CA ARG A 405 -20.69 -2.94 -12.94
C ARG A 405 -20.80 -1.44 -12.69
N PRO A 406 -19.77 -0.63 -13.03
CA PRO A 406 -19.86 0.81 -12.86
C PRO A 406 -21.22 1.21 -13.39
N ALA A 407 -22.03 1.84 -12.55
CA ALA A 407 -23.31 2.37 -13.01
C ALA A 407 -23.01 3.19 -14.25
N PRO A 408 -23.75 3.02 -15.34
CA PRO A 408 -23.53 3.80 -16.54
C PRO A 408 -23.41 5.24 -16.10
N ILE A 409 -22.36 5.93 -16.56
CA ILE A 409 -22.08 7.34 -16.21
C ILE A 409 -23.43 8.06 -16.30
N PRO A 410 -23.95 8.63 -15.21
CA PRO A 410 -25.24 9.29 -15.24
C PRO A 410 -25.21 10.27 -16.40
N ALA A 411 -26.19 10.19 -17.30
CA ALA A 411 -26.34 11.21 -18.31
C ALA A 411 -26.29 12.57 -17.62
N PRO A 412 -25.59 13.58 -18.17
CA PRO A 412 -25.52 14.90 -17.56
C PRO A 412 -26.94 15.33 -17.16
N PRO A 413 -27.12 15.85 -15.94
CA PRO A 413 -28.45 16.13 -15.43
C PRO A 413 -29.23 16.96 -16.43
N ASP A 414 -30.40 16.49 -16.86
CA ASP A 414 -31.27 17.23 -17.74
C ASP A 414 -31.81 18.45 -16.98
N HIS A 415 -31.24 19.61 -17.29
CA HIS A 415 -31.66 20.88 -16.72
C HIS A 415 -32.85 21.49 -17.42
N SER A 416 -33.46 20.84 -18.42
CA SER A 416 -34.54 21.37 -19.21
C SER A 416 -35.74 21.75 -18.34
N ALA A 417 -36.17 20.88 -17.43
CA ALA A 417 -37.25 21.16 -16.51
C ALA A 417 -36.97 22.35 -15.58
N ARG A 418 -35.76 22.47 -15.08
CA ARG A 418 -35.30 23.60 -14.25
C ARG A 418 -35.29 24.90 -15.04
N ASN A 419 -34.75 24.87 -16.24
CA ASN A 419 -34.71 26.05 -17.11
C ASN A 419 -36.07 26.50 -17.54
N THR A 420 -36.98 25.56 -17.82
CA THR A 420 -38.41 25.86 -18.09
C THR A 420 -39.10 26.49 -16.88
N ALA A 421 -38.85 25.98 -15.67
CA ALA A 421 -39.40 26.53 -14.43
C ALA A 421 -38.88 27.97 -14.18
N PHE A 422 -37.58 28.21 -14.36
CA PHE A 422 -37.02 29.57 -14.22
C PHE A 422 -37.58 30.54 -15.29
N THR A 423 -37.68 30.10 -16.53
CA THR A 423 -38.29 30.93 -17.61
C THR A 423 -39.74 31.26 -17.30
N GLY A 424 -40.52 30.29 -16.85
CA GLY A 424 -41.90 30.49 -16.45
C GLY A 424 -42.07 31.45 -15.26
N ALA A 425 -41.22 31.27 -14.22
CA ALA A 425 -41.20 32.17 -13.06
C ALA A 425 -40.84 33.61 -13.42
N THR A 426 -39.89 33.81 -14.32
CA THR A 426 -39.43 35.12 -14.80
C THR A 426 -40.55 35.81 -15.61
N LEU A 427 -41.26 35.06 -16.46
CA LEU A 427 -42.41 35.58 -17.21
C LEU A 427 -43.53 35.97 -16.27
N CYS A 428 -43.89 35.15 -15.30
CA CYS A 428 -44.94 35.45 -14.31
C CYS A 428 -44.59 36.69 -13.49
N ALA A 429 -43.34 36.82 -13.04
CA ALA A 429 -42.88 38.00 -12.32
C ALA A 429 -42.95 39.28 -13.21
N GLY A 430 -42.55 39.16 -14.44
CA GLY A 430 -42.65 40.26 -15.43
C GLY A 430 -44.10 40.73 -15.66
N VAL A 431 -45.04 39.78 -15.84
CA VAL A 431 -46.45 40.08 -15.99
C VAL A 431 -47.02 40.74 -14.71
N LEU A 432 -46.63 40.25 -13.53
CA LEU A 432 -47.08 40.83 -12.26
C LEU A 432 -46.60 42.28 -12.12
N VAL A 433 -45.36 42.55 -12.41
CA VAL A 433 -44.76 43.90 -12.38
C VAL A 433 -45.51 44.82 -13.37
N ALA A 434 -45.74 44.35 -14.60
CA ALA A 434 -46.47 45.12 -15.62
C ALA A 434 -47.92 45.45 -15.18
N VAL A 435 -48.64 44.50 -14.60
CA VAL A 435 -50.00 44.72 -14.07
C VAL A 435 -50.00 45.71 -12.91
N LEU A 436 -49.06 45.60 -11.99
CA LEU A 436 -48.91 46.52 -10.86
C LEU A 436 -48.58 47.96 -11.36
N ALA A 437 -47.71 48.09 -12.33
CA ALA A 437 -47.36 49.36 -12.96
C ALA A 437 -48.58 49.97 -13.66
N ALA A 438 -49.36 49.20 -14.44
CA ALA A 438 -50.58 49.65 -15.10
C ALA A 438 -51.65 50.12 -14.10
N VAL A 439 -51.84 49.38 -12.99
CA VAL A 439 -52.77 49.77 -11.90
C VAL A 439 -52.28 51.08 -11.24
N ALA A 440 -50.98 51.21 -10.99
CA ALA A 440 -50.42 52.42 -10.39
C ALA A 440 -50.60 53.65 -11.31
N LEU A 441 -50.37 53.47 -12.63
CA LEU A 441 -50.57 54.53 -13.63
C LEU A 441 -52.07 54.93 -13.70
N ARG A 442 -52.99 53.97 -13.74
CA ARG A 442 -54.43 54.28 -13.75
C ARG A 442 -54.91 55.04 -12.49
N ARG A 443 -54.26 54.81 -11.36
CA ARG A 443 -54.56 55.56 -10.11
C ARG A 443 -54.02 57.00 -10.12
N ARG A 444 -53.09 57.30 -10.98
CA ARG A 444 -52.47 58.67 -11.11
C ARG A 444 -53.09 59.54 -12.17
N LEU A 445 -53.93 58.98 -13.05
CA LEU A 445 -54.63 59.78 -14.04
C LEU A 445 -55.84 60.48 -13.39
N PRO A 446 -55.93 61.80 -13.44
CA PRO A 446 -57.04 62.55 -12.92
C PRO A 446 -58.35 62.16 -13.71
N ARG A 447 -59.40 61.81 -13.00
CA ARG A 447 -60.72 61.66 -13.60
C ARG A 447 -61.13 63.06 -14.09
N SER A 448 -61.08 63.29 -15.41
CA SER A 448 -61.75 64.39 -16.06
C SER A 448 -63.26 64.14 -16.02
N GLY A 449 -63.97 64.90 -15.19
CA GLY A 449 -65.41 64.99 -15.14
C GLY A 449 -65.99 65.62 -16.40
#